data_d910183cb28e6f80692b852039b8954b
#
_entry.id   d910183cb28e6f80692b852039b8954b
#
_cell.length_a   1.000
_cell.length_b   1.000
_cell.length_c   1.000
_cell.angle_alpha   90.00
_cell.angle_beta   90.00
_cell.angle_gamma   90.00
#
_symmetry.space_group_name_H-M   'P 1'
#
loop_
_entity.id
_entity.type
_entity.pdbx_description
1 polymer ?
#
loop_
_entity_poly.entity_id
_entity_poly.type
_entity_poly.pdbx_seq_one_letter_code
_entity_poly.pdbx_strand_id
1 'polypeptide(L)'
;VVYTVFKETDYAASLTSGGLADSGLAKAWQAATRAAKGQVALTDFSAYKPSYGAPAAFMSAPVFDGEERIGTLVVQVSQEQLNKLMTSNQQWTNIGLGDTGESLLVGADGLTRSESRLLLDSPQTFLQQVAETGLQPDKTLAAIKARQASSGYLKIQSSALQQALQGKSGLVQEKDYLGRDAIIAYAPVNILGQKWVIFLQMDK
;
A
#
# COMPACT_ATOMS: atom_id res chain seq x y z
N VAL A 1 3.19 25.15 -7.93
CA VAL A 1 1.85 25.03 -8.54
C VAL A 1 1.74 23.65 -9.16
N VAL A 2 0.61 22.97 -8.93
CA VAL A 2 0.32 21.65 -9.49
C VAL A 2 -0.43 21.80 -10.79
N TYR A 3 0.04 21.13 -11.83
CA TYR A 3 -0.70 20.90 -13.07
C TYR A 3 -1.11 19.42 -13.10
N THR A 4 -2.38 19.13 -13.32
CA THR A 4 -2.90 17.76 -13.37
C THR A 4 -3.63 17.52 -14.68
N VAL A 5 -3.53 16.30 -15.18
CA VAL A 5 -4.23 15.85 -16.38
C VAL A 5 -5.38 14.89 -16.06
N PHE A 6 -5.56 14.52 -14.79
CA PHE A 6 -6.54 13.51 -14.39
C PHE A 6 -7.49 13.97 -13.27
N LYS A 7 -6.97 14.64 -12.22
CA LYS A 7 -7.78 15.12 -11.10
C LYS A 7 -7.75 16.64 -11.04
N GLU A 8 -8.86 17.29 -11.24
CA GLU A 8 -8.97 18.75 -11.21
C GLU A 8 -8.83 19.33 -9.79
N THR A 9 -9.14 18.53 -8.76
CA THR A 9 -9.10 18.97 -7.36
C THR A 9 -7.73 19.36 -6.85
N ASP A 10 -6.66 18.88 -7.48
CA ASP A 10 -5.26 19.20 -7.15
C ASP A 10 -4.71 20.36 -8.02
N TYR A 11 -5.42 20.71 -9.09
CA TYR A 11 -4.96 21.70 -10.04
C TYR A 11 -4.74 23.06 -9.38
N ALA A 12 -3.64 23.70 -9.75
CA ALA A 12 -3.19 24.98 -9.22
C ALA A 12 -2.91 25.02 -7.70
N ALA A 13 -2.95 23.86 -7.01
CA ALA A 13 -2.65 23.80 -5.58
C ALA A 13 -1.17 24.09 -5.29
N SER A 14 -0.92 24.67 -4.10
CA SER A 14 0.44 24.81 -3.57
C SER A 14 0.87 23.55 -2.84
N LEU A 15 2.11 23.12 -3.06
CA LEU A 15 2.75 22.00 -2.32
C LEU A 15 3.64 22.49 -1.18
N THR A 16 3.78 23.83 -1.02
CA THR A 16 4.57 24.46 0.05
C THR A 16 3.72 25.10 1.12
N SER A 17 2.42 25.27 0.85
CA SER A 17 1.47 25.89 1.78
C SER A 17 0.06 25.37 1.54
N GLY A 18 -0.84 25.55 2.52
CA GLY A 18 -2.23 25.12 2.41
C GLY A 18 -2.46 23.63 2.58
N GLY A 19 -3.59 23.14 2.09
CA GLY A 19 -4.12 21.81 2.42
C GLY A 19 -3.36 20.62 1.87
N LEU A 20 -2.44 20.81 0.92
CA LEU A 20 -1.61 19.73 0.35
C LEU A 20 -0.14 19.77 0.79
N ALA A 21 0.29 20.74 1.61
CA ALA A 21 1.69 20.92 2.00
C ALA A 21 2.29 19.69 2.71
N ASP A 22 1.49 18.97 3.49
CA ASP A 22 1.91 17.76 4.22
C ASP A 22 1.52 16.45 3.52
N SER A 23 0.96 16.53 2.32
CA SER A 23 0.49 15.37 1.56
C SER A 23 1.62 14.49 1.03
N GLY A 24 1.29 13.24 0.67
CA GLY A 24 2.19 12.34 -0.06
C GLY A 24 2.67 12.96 -1.39
N LEU A 25 1.80 13.71 -2.07
CA LEU A 25 2.15 14.46 -3.28
C LEU A 25 3.25 15.51 -3.02
N ALA A 26 3.12 16.31 -1.94
CA ALA A 26 4.12 17.32 -1.57
C ALA A 26 5.47 16.65 -1.20
N LYS A 27 5.43 15.55 -0.45
CA LYS A 27 6.63 14.77 -0.10
C LYS A 27 7.32 14.22 -1.34
N ALA A 28 6.56 13.68 -2.31
CA ALA A 28 7.10 13.20 -3.58
C ALA A 28 7.75 14.33 -4.38
N TRP A 29 7.08 15.49 -4.48
CA TRP A 29 7.66 16.69 -5.10
C TRP A 29 8.96 17.09 -4.41
N GLN A 30 8.99 17.18 -3.08
CA GLN A 30 10.20 17.53 -2.32
C GLN A 30 11.35 16.52 -2.55
N ALA A 31 11.04 15.23 -2.61
CA ALA A 31 12.03 14.20 -2.90
C ALA A 31 12.66 14.40 -4.30
N ALA A 32 11.82 14.62 -5.31
CA ALA A 32 12.30 14.88 -6.67
C ALA A 32 13.07 16.22 -6.77
N THR A 33 12.75 17.24 -5.94
CA THR A 33 13.55 18.48 -5.93
C THR A 33 14.99 18.27 -5.46
N ARG A 34 15.26 17.22 -4.74
CA ARG A 34 16.61 16.87 -4.23
C ARG A 34 17.29 15.78 -5.06
N ALA A 35 16.54 15.14 -5.96
CA ALA A 35 17.03 14.04 -6.78
C ALA A 35 17.89 14.55 -7.94
N ALA A 36 18.90 13.77 -8.30
CA ALA A 36 19.69 14.02 -9.50
C ALA A 36 18.92 13.62 -10.77
N LYS A 37 19.39 14.08 -11.93
CA LYS A 37 18.87 13.72 -13.24
C LYS A 37 18.80 12.19 -13.39
N GLY A 38 17.65 11.68 -13.80
CA GLY A 38 17.41 10.25 -13.98
C GLY A 38 17.03 9.48 -12.69
N GLN A 39 17.07 10.12 -11.53
CA GLN A 39 16.63 9.49 -10.27
C GLN A 39 15.10 9.55 -10.11
N VAL A 40 14.54 8.49 -9.54
CA VAL A 40 13.12 8.38 -9.20
C VAL A 40 13.00 8.21 -7.68
N ALA A 41 12.02 8.88 -7.09
CA ALA A 41 11.65 8.71 -5.70
C ALA A 41 10.24 8.12 -5.59
N LEU A 42 9.95 7.41 -4.49
CA LEU A 42 8.64 6.86 -4.16
C LEU A 42 8.27 7.32 -2.74
N THR A 43 7.04 7.80 -2.56
CA THR A 43 6.44 7.98 -1.23
C THR A 43 5.49 6.84 -0.95
N ASP A 44 5.46 6.39 0.31
CA ASP A 44 4.54 5.33 0.74
C ASP A 44 3.08 5.81 0.76
N PHE A 45 2.16 4.87 0.82
CA PHE A 45 0.73 5.13 0.88
C PHE A 45 0.37 5.93 2.13
N SER A 46 -0.37 6.99 1.93
CA SER A 46 -0.93 7.84 2.98
C SER A 46 -2.26 8.43 2.55
N ALA A 47 -3.11 8.82 3.52
CA ALA A 47 -4.40 9.43 3.22
C ALA A 47 -4.22 10.67 2.33
N TYR A 48 -4.95 10.72 1.22
CA TYR A 48 -4.85 11.79 0.23
C TYR A 48 -6.19 12.47 0.01
N LYS A 49 -6.31 13.74 0.41
CA LYS A 49 -7.57 14.49 0.38
C LYS A 49 -8.25 14.53 -1.00
N PRO A 50 -7.52 14.79 -2.11
CA PRO A 50 -8.13 14.78 -3.44
C PRO A 50 -8.67 13.41 -3.87
N SER A 51 -8.23 12.33 -3.21
CA SER A 51 -8.79 10.98 -3.36
C SER A 51 -9.82 10.65 -2.26
N TYR A 52 -10.49 11.67 -1.73
CA TYR A 52 -11.47 11.53 -0.64
C TYR A 52 -10.89 10.84 0.60
N GLY A 53 -9.60 11.04 0.87
CA GLY A 53 -8.88 10.41 1.97
C GLY A 53 -8.48 8.94 1.74
N ALA A 54 -8.69 8.39 0.54
CA ALA A 54 -8.15 7.09 0.20
C ALA A 54 -6.62 7.12 0.22
N PRO A 55 -5.95 6.00 0.60
CA PRO A 55 -4.51 5.91 0.56
C PRO A 55 -3.98 6.10 -0.86
N ALA A 56 -2.94 6.92 -1.02
CA ALA A 56 -2.24 7.14 -2.27
C ALA A 56 -0.73 7.17 -2.06
N ALA A 57 0.00 6.56 -2.97
CA ALA A 57 1.45 6.64 -3.08
C ALA A 57 1.83 7.35 -4.37
N PHE A 58 3.00 7.98 -4.40
CA PHE A 58 3.44 8.77 -5.54
C PHE A 58 4.87 8.44 -5.91
N MET A 59 5.09 8.25 -7.21
CA MET A 59 6.43 8.23 -7.80
C MET A 59 6.73 9.61 -8.38
N SER A 60 7.96 10.06 -8.25
CA SER A 60 8.36 11.38 -8.73
C SER A 60 9.78 11.38 -9.32
N ALA A 61 9.99 12.24 -10.30
CA ALA A 61 11.29 12.46 -10.91
C ALA A 61 11.46 13.95 -11.29
N PRO A 62 12.69 14.49 -11.24
CA PRO A 62 12.97 15.81 -11.78
C PRO A 62 12.94 15.80 -13.30
N VAL A 63 12.42 16.86 -13.90
CA VAL A 63 12.41 17.09 -15.36
C VAL A 63 13.46 18.12 -15.70
N PHE A 64 14.29 17.82 -16.68
CA PHE A 64 15.39 18.67 -17.15
C PHE A 64 15.24 18.99 -18.64
N ASP A 65 15.65 20.20 -19.02
CA ASP A 65 15.99 20.58 -20.39
C ASP A 65 17.51 20.79 -20.44
N GLY A 66 18.23 19.93 -21.16
CA GLY A 66 19.69 19.88 -21.03
C GLY A 66 20.11 19.66 -19.57
N GLU A 67 20.83 20.61 -19.00
CA GLU A 67 21.25 20.61 -17.60
C GLU A 67 20.36 21.47 -16.69
N GLU A 68 19.43 22.22 -17.25
CA GLU A 68 18.51 23.06 -16.51
C GLU A 68 17.32 22.27 -16.02
N ARG A 69 17.03 22.34 -14.73
CA ARG A 69 15.85 21.73 -14.16
C ARG A 69 14.62 22.61 -14.36
N ILE A 70 13.69 22.14 -15.19
CA ILE A 70 12.48 22.89 -15.56
C ILE A 70 11.24 22.49 -14.76
N GLY A 71 11.27 21.35 -14.03
CA GLY A 71 10.08 20.91 -13.30
C GLY A 71 10.24 19.58 -12.57
N THR A 72 9.10 19.03 -12.17
CA THR A 72 8.99 17.72 -11.52
C THR A 72 7.77 16.99 -12.09
N LEU A 73 7.98 15.77 -12.53
CA LEU A 73 6.90 14.83 -12.85
C LEU A 73 6.54 14.06 -11.58
N VAL A 74 5.25 13.98 -11.27
CA VAL A 74 4.72 13.13 -10.18
C VAL A 74 3.59 12.28 -10.74
N VAL A 75 3.64 10.97 -10.46
CA VAL A 75 2.64 10.00 -10.89
C VAL A 75 2.07 9.32 -9.65
N GLN A 76 0.75 9.28 -9.50
CA GLN A 76 0.11 8.49 -8.45
C GLN A 76 0.21 7.01 -8.81
N VAL A 77 0.65 6.19 -7.85
CA VAL A 77 0.71 4.73 -8.02
C VAL A 77 -0.71 4.18 -8.07
N SER A 78 -1.00 3.39 -9.09
CA SER A 78 -2.30 2.76 -9.25
C SER A 78 -2.47 1.61 -8.26
N GLN A 79 -3.41 1.77 -7.31
CA GLN A 79 -3.81 0.73 -6.37
C GLN A 79 -4.37 -0.49 -7.10
N GLU A 80 -5.14 -0.27 -8.16
CA GLU A 80 -5.69 -1.36 -8.98
C GLU A 80 -4.61 -2.21 -9.63
N GLN A 81 -3.57 -1.58 -10.20
CA GLN A 81 -2.47 -2.32 -10.82
C GLN A 81 -1.64 -3.08 -9.79
N LEU A 82 -1.41 -2.48 -8.62
CA LEU A 82 -0.75 -3.16 -7.52
C LEU A 82 -1.55 -4.38 -7.05
N ASN A 83 -2.87 -4.24 -6.92
CA ASN A 83 -3.74 -5.35 -6.56
C ASN A 83 -3.74 -6.45 -7.62
N LYS A 84 -3.82 -6.11 -8.90
CA LYS A 84 -3.72 -7.10 -9.99
C LYS A 84 -2.42 -7.89 -9.92
N LEU A 85 -1.31 -7.22 -9.63
CA LEU A 85 -0.02 -7.87 -9.48
C LEU A 85 -0.02 -8.81 -8.26
N MET A 86 -0.43 -8.33 -7.09
CA MET A 86 -0.42 -9.09 -5.85
C MET A 86 -1.39 -10.27 -5.86
N THR A 87 -2.53 -10.13 -6.52
CA THR A 87 -3.56 -11.18 -6.60
C THR A 87 -3.42 -12.08 -7.83
N SER A 88 -2.41 -11.86 -8.69
CA SER A 88 -2.31 -12.50 -10.01
C SER A 88 -3.64 -12.42 -10.80
N ASN A 89 -4.27 -11.25 -10.82
CA ASN A 89 -5.61 -11.03 -11.38
C ASN A 89 -6.69 -11.96 -10.76
N GLN A 90 -6.59 -12.24 -9.45
CA GLN A 90 -7.47 -13.15 -8.70
C GLN A 90 -7.38 -14.62 -9.17
N GLN A 91 -6.27 -15.00 -9.79
CA GLN A 91 -6.03 -16.37 -10.25
C GLN A 91 -5.24 -17.18 -9.21
N TRP A 92 -5.71 -17.19 -7.98
CA TRP A 92 -5.03 -17.75 -6.81
C TRP A 92 -4.61 -19.22 -7.00
N THR A 93 -5.52 -20.04 -7.53
CA THR A 93 -5.28 -21.46 -7.74
C THR A 93 -4.19 -21.70 -8.77
N ASN A 94 -4.13 -20.87 -9.83
CA ASN A 94 -3.15 -21.02 -10.91
C ASN A 94 -1.71 -20.74 -10.46
N ILE A 95 -1.53 -19.98 -9.39
CA ILE A 95 -0.21 -19.66 -8.81
C ILE A 95 0.11 -20.49 -7.58
N GLY A 96 -0.67 -21.54 -7.32
CA GLY A 96 -0.40 -22.50 -6.24
C GLY A 96 -0.87 -22.09 -4.86
N LEU A 97 -1.68 -21.04 -4.74
CA LEU A 97 -2.22 -20.57 -3.45
C LEU A 97 -3.48 -21.33 -2.98
N GLY A 98 -3.95 -22.30 -3.78
CA GLY A 98 -5.09 -23.15 -3.41
C GLY A 98 -6.36 -22.35 -3.06
N ASP A 99 -7.14 -22.87 -2.12
CA ASP A 99 -8.44 -22.30 -1.76
C ASP A 99 -8.35 -21.19 -0.69
N THR A 100 -7.37 -21.24 0.19
CA THR A 100 -7.23 -20.30 1.33
C THR A 100 -6.03 -19.37 1.21
N GLY A 101 -5.10 -19.69 0.32
CA GLY A 101 -3.86 -18.94 0.19
C GLY A 101 -4.05 -17.55 -0.41
N GLU A 102 -3.32 -16.58 0.12
CA GLU A 102 -3.28 -15.22 -0.39
C GLU A 102 -1.87 -14.61 -0.32
N SER A 103 -1.65 -13.58 -1.11
CA SER A 103 -0.46 -12.74 -1.01
C SER A 103 -0.83 -11.34 -0.53
N LEU A 104 -0.08 -10.82 0.43
CA LEU A 104 -0.26 -9.48 0.97
C LEU A 104 1.03 -8.68 0.88
N LEU A 105 0.91 -7.42 0.53
CA LEU A 105 1.98 -6.44 0.65
C LEU A 105 1.68 -5.55 1.87
N VAL A 106 2.65 -5.44 2.78
CA VAL A 106 2.47 -4.76 4.07
C VAL A 106 3.57 -3.73 4.26
N GLY A 107 3.21 -2.53 4.67
CA GLY A 107 4.16 -1.47 4.97
C GLY A 107 4.84 -1.64 6.33
N ALA A 108 5.88 -0.85 6.58
CA ALA A 108 6.60 -0.84 7.85
C ALA A 108 5.71 -0.43 9.05
N ASP A 109 4.62 0.27 8.80
CA ASP A 109 3.59 0.63 9.79
C ASP A 109 2.63 -0.52 10.12
N GLY A 110 2.76 -1.66 9.43
CA GLY A 110 1.91 -2.83 9.56
C GLY A 110 0.59 -2.76 8.77
N LEU A 111 0.33 -1.66 8.06
CA LEU A 111 -0.87 -1.56 7.23
C LEU A 111 -0.65 -2.24 5.88
N THR A 112 -1.67 -2.91 5.38
CA THR A 112 -1.62 -3.53 4.05
C THR A 112 -1.49 -2.49 2.95
N ARG A 113 -0.83 -2.85 1.86
CA ARG A 113 -0.69 -2.07 0.63
C ARG A 113 -1.42 -2.72 -0.55
N SER A 114 -1.87 -3.96 -0.34
CA SER A 114 -2.72 -4.71 -1.27
C SER A 114 -4.01 -5.15 -0.58
N GLU A 115 -4.99 -5.58 -1.37
CA GLU A 115 -6.25 -6.07 -0.85
C GLU A 115 -6.13 -7.51 -0.33
N SER A 116 -6.91 -7.82 0.71
CA SER A 116 -7.11 -9.20 1.17
C SER A 116 -7.96 -9.97 0.17
N ARG A 117 -7.58 -11.24 -0.08
CA ARG A 117 -8.36 -12.17 -0.90
C ARG A 117 -9.78 -12.32 -0.36
N LEU A 118 -9.93 -12.56 0.94
CA LEU A 118 -11.26 -12.77 1.53
C LEU A 118 -12.16 -11.55 1.37
N LEU A 119 -11.61 -10.33 1.41
CA LEU A 119 -12.39 -9.12 1.13
C LEU A 119 -12.85 -9.07 -0.32
N LEU A 120 -12.00 -9.49 -1.27
CA LEU A 120 -12.35 -9.52 -2.70
C LEU A 120 -13.38 -10.61 -3.00
N ASP A 121 -13.23 -11.80 -2.43
CA ASP A 121 -14.08 -12.95 -2.69
C ASP A 121 -15.42 -12.88 -1.92
N SER A 122 -15.41 -12.39 -0.68
CA SER A 122 -16.58 -12.35 0.21
C SER A 122 -16.51 -11.22 1.24
N PRO A 123 -16.85 -9.98 0.88
CA PRO A 123 -16.71 -8.81 1.75
C PRO A 123 -17.45 -8.92 3.08
N GLN A 124 -18.64 -9.54 3.09
CA GLN A 124 -19.43 -9.71 4.31
C GLN A 124 -18.76 -10.69 5.27
N THR A 125 -18.29 -11.82 4.76
CA THR A 125 -17.55 -12.83 5.54
C THR A 125 -16.27 -12.23 6.11
N PHE A 126 -15.52 -11.47 5.32
CA PHE A 126 -14.33 -10.76 5.77
C PHE A 126 -14.62 -9.86 6.96
N LEU A 127 -15.62 -8.97 6.83
CA LEU A 127 -15.97 -8.01 7.89
C LEU A 127 -16.40 -8.71 9.18
N GLN A 128 -17.21 -9.78 9.06
CA GLN A 128 -17.64 -10.57 10.21
C GLN A 128 -16.44 -11.23 10.90
N GLN A 129 -15.61 -11.96 10.17
CA GLN A 129 -14.48 -12.70 10.74
C GLN A 129 -13.44 -11.76 11.36
N VAL A 130 -13.10 -10.66 10.68
CA VAL A 130 -12.15 -9.68 11.24
C VAL A 130 -12.71 -9.04 12.51
N ALA A 131 -14.02 -8.76 12.58
CA ALA A 131 -14.67 -8.23 13.77
C ALA A 131 -14.62 -9.23 14.94
N GLU A 132 -14.85 -10.51 14.69
CA GLU A 132 -14.82 -11.58 15.68
C GLU A 132 -13.44 -11.75 16.34
N THR A 133 -12.36 -11.40 15.64
CA THR A 133 -11.00 -11.46 16.21
C THR A 133 -10.75 -10.42 17.30
N GLY A 134 -11.45 -9.28 17.26
CA GLY A 134 -11.18 -8.13 18.11
C GLY A 134 -9.81 -7.46 17.86
N LEU A 135 -9.06 -7.87 16.85
CA LEU A 135 -7.71 -7.36 16.55
C LEU A 135 -7.72 -6.00 15.86
N GLN A 136 -8.83 -5.65 15.21
CA GLN A 136 -8.97 -4.37 14.50
C GLN A 136 -9.92 -3.43 15.25
N PRO A 137 -9.57 -2.14 15.40
CA PRO A 137 -10.49 -1.16 15.96
C PRO A 137 -11.77 -1.02 15.14
N ASP A 138 -12.92 -0.74 15.77
CA ASP A 138 -14.21 -0.54 15.10
C ASP A 138 -14.16 0.51 13.99
N LYS A 139 -13.41 1.60 14.20
CA LYS A 139 -13.19 2.64 13.19
C LYS A 139 -12.50 2.10 11.92
N THR A 140 -11.61 1.12 12.07
CA THR A 140 -10.93 0.47 10.96
C THR A 140 -11.92 -0.37 10.16
N LEU A 141 -12.74 -1.18 10.86
CA LEU A 141 -13.79 -1.98 10.22
C LEU A 141 -14.81 -1.11 9.49
N ALA A 142 -15.24 0.00 10.11
CA ALA A 142 -16.11 0.97 9.48
C ALA A 142 -15.51 1.60 8.21
N ALA A 143 -14.21 1.92 8.24
CA ALA A 143 -13.49 2.47 7.08
C ALA A 143 -13.38 1.43 5.95
N ILE A 144 -13.02 0.18 6.26
CA ILE A 144 -12.96 -0.93 5.29
C ILE A 144 -14.33 -1.16 4.66
N LYS A 145 -15.39 -1.22 5.47
CA LYS A 145 -16.76 -1.39 4.99
C LYS A 145 -17.20 -0.25 4.06
N ALA A 146 -16.97 1.00 4.46
CA ALA A 146 -17.39 2.16 3.68
C ALA A 146 -16.62 2.28 2.35
N ARG A 147 -15.38 1.82 2.30
CA ARG A 147 -14.51 1.93 1.12
C ARG A 147 -14.42 0.65 0.31
N GLN A 148 -14.90 -0.45 0.88
CA GLN A 148 -14.73 -1.80 0.31
C GLN A 148 -13.25 -2.10 -0.07
N ALA A 149 -12.34 -1.68 0.81
CA ALA A 149 -10.90 -1.79 0.64
C ALA A 149 -10.22 -2.09 1.98
N SER A 150 -9.35 -3.08 2.02
CA SER A 150 -8.49 -3.40 3.16
C SER A 150 -7.15 -2.66 3.09
N SER A 151 -6.70 -2.36 1.89
CA SER A 151 -5.44 -1.68 1.64
C SER A 151 -5.37 -0.31 2.33
N GLY A 152 -4.32 -0.11 3.14
CA GLY A 152 -4.11 1.08 3.95
C GLY A 152 -4.95 1.15 5.24
N TYR A 153 -5.78 0.14 5.52
CA TYR A 153 -6.63 0.10 6.71
C TYR A 153 -6.40 -1.15 7.56
N LEU A 154 -6.31 -2.33 6.94
CA LEU A 154 -6.09 -3.58 7.66
C LEU A 154 -4.67 -3.61 8.24
N LYS A 155 -4.58 -3.79 9.56
CA LYS A 155 -3.30 -3.85 10.26
C LYS A 155 -2.90 -5.28 10.51
N ILE A 156 -1.70 -5.64 10.05
CA ILE A 156 -1.07 -6.93 10.29
C ILE A 156 -0.12 -6.79 11.50
N GLN A 157 -0.29 -7.68 12.47
CA GLN A 157 0.59 -7.79 13.63
C GLN A 157 1.07 -9.24 13.69
N SER A 158 2.33 -9.45 13.36
CA SER A 158 2.89 -10.79 13.28
C SER A 158 4.39 -10.80 13.58
N SER A 159 4.91 -11.94 13.99
CA SER A 159 6.36 -12.14 14.16
C SER A 159 7.07 -12.12 12.81
N ALA A 160 6.39 -12.60 11.75
CA ALA A 160 6.87 -12.54 10.37
C ALA A 160 7.16 -11.10 9.93
N LEU A 161 6.23 -10.15 10.21
CA LEU A 161 6.43 -8.74 9.90
C LEU A 161 7.67 -8.19 10.60
N GLN A 162 7.81 -8.46 11.90
CA GLN A 162 8.95 -7.99 12.70
C GLN A 162 10.27 -8.50 12.15
N GLN A 163 10.35 -9.78 11.79
CA GLN A 163 11.55 -10.40 11.23
C GLN A 163 11.89 -9.84 9.84
N ALA A 164 10.87 -9.68 8.98
CA ALA A 164 11.07 -9.12 7.64
C ALA A 164 11.57 -7.67 7.68
N LEU A 165 11.06 -6.85 8.60
CA LEU A 165 11.53 -5.47 8.78
C LEU A 165 13.00 -5.40 9.26
N GLN A 166 13.51 -6.48 9.88
CA GLN A 166 14.93 -6.66 10.22
C GLN A 166 15.76 -7.21 9.03
N GLY A 167 15.17 -7.37 7.85
CA GLY A 167 15.85 -7.88 6.66
C GLY A 167 15.86 -9.41 6.53
N LYS A 168 15.12 -10.15 7.36
CA LYS A 168 15.07 -11.61 7.32
C LYS A 168 13.95 -12.06 6.38
N SER A 169 14.16 -13.20 5.73
CA SER A 169 13.13 -13.95 5.01
C SER A 169 12.97 -15.33 5.65
N GLY A 170 11.78 -15.87 5.58
CA GLY A 170 11.55 -17.20 6.19
C GLY A 170 10.12 -17.66 6.09
N LEU A 171 9.83 -18.68 6.91
CA LEU A 171 8.52 -19.30 7.04
C LEU A 171 8.23 -19.49 8.53
N VAL A 172 7.04 -19.06 8.95
CA VAL A 172 6.55 -19.25 10.32
C VAL A 172 5.17 -19.88 10.32
N GLN A 173 4.82 -20.46 11.46
CA GLN A 173 3.45 -20.90 11.75
C GLN A 173 2.93 -20.01 12.87
N GLU A 174 1.95 -19.18 12.57
CA GLU A 174 1.32 -18.28 13.53
C GLU A 174 -0.12 -18.00 13.11
N LYS A 175 -0.86 -17.29 13.96
CA LYS A 175 -2.20 -16.84 13.58
C LYS A 175 -2.14 -15.70 12.60
N ASP A 176 -2.98 -15.79 11.56
CA ASP A 176 -3.18 -14.72 10.58
C ASP A 176 -4.04 -13.58 11.17
N TYR A 177 -4.37 -12.58 10.34
CA TYR A 177 -5.21 -11.45 10.72
C TYR A 177 -6.69 -11.82 10.93
N LEU A 178 -7.09 -13.04 10.57
CA LEU A 178 -8.41 -13.63 10.85
C LEU A 178 -8.39 -14.50 12.12
N GLY A 179 -7.25 -14.61 12.81
CA GLY A 179 -7.08 -15.45 13.99
C GLY A 179 -6.95 -16.95 13.69
N ARG A 180 -6.80 -17.34 12.43
CA ARG A 180 -6.64 -18.72 11.99
C ARG A 180 -5.19 -19.17 12.07
N ASP A 181 -4.97 -20.45 12.30
CA ASP A 181 -3.62 -21.02 12.21
C ASP A 181 -3.18 -21.08 10.75
N ALA A 182 -2.11 -20.39 10.45
CA ALA A 182 -1.60 -20.24 9.09
C ALA A 182 -0.10 -20.54 8.98
N ILE A 183 0.30 -20.94 7.79
CA ILE A 183 1.69 -20.99 7.37
C ILE A 183 1.96 -19.71 6.58
N ILE A 184 2.92 -18.91 7.02
CA ILE A 184 3.26 -17.61 6.44
C ILE A 184 4.70 -17.60 5.98
N ALA A 185 4.91 -17.55 4.67
CA ALA A 185 6.19 -17.22 4.08
C ALA A 185 6.30 -15.67 3.97
N TYR A 186 7.44 -15.11 4.32
CA TYR A 186 7.65 -13.68 4.34
C TYR A 186 9.02 -13.28 3.80
N ALA A 187 9.10 -12.12 3.17
CA ALA A 187 10.34 -11.52 2.74
C ALA A 187 10.25 -9.99 2.75
N PRO A 188 11.36 -9.29 3.06
CA PRO A 188 11.44 -7.85 2.88
C PRO A 188 11.46 -7.48 1.41
N VAL A 189 10.78 -6.39 1.07
CA VAL A 189 10.77 -5.78 -0.26
C VAL A 189 11.16 -4.32 -0.12
N ASN A 190 12.25 -3.91 -0.78
CA ASN A 190 12.69 -2.53 -0.80
C ASN A 190 12.49 -1.95 -2.20
N ILE A 191 11.56 -1.02 -2.33
CA ILE A 191 11.26 -0.35 -3.59
C ILE A 191 11.52 1.15 -3.43
N LEU A 192 12.56 1.65 -4.07
CA LEU A 192 12.93 3.07 -4.03
C LEU A 192 12.99 3.65 -2.60
N GLY A 193 13.54 2.87 -1.66
CA GLY A 193 13.68 3.25 -0.25
C GLY A 193 12.47 2.97 0.64
N GLN A 194 11.33 2.57 0.08
CA GLN A 194 10.18 2.13 0.87
C GLN A 194 10.40 0.68 1.34
N LYS A 195 10.33 0.48 2.65
CA LYS A 195 10.48 -0.83 3.28
C LYS A 195 9.12 -1.48 3.42
N TRP A 196 8.81 -2.38 2.51
CA TRP A 196 7.61 -3.19 2.55
C TRP A 196 7.95 -4.65 2.82
N VAL A 197 6.95 -5.44 3.14
CA VAL A 197 7.06 -6.88 3.36
C VAL A 197 6.03 -7.58 2.50
N ILE A 198 6.46 -8.60 1.77
CA ILE A 198 5.54 -9.52 1.09
C ILE A 198 5.26 -10.72 2.00
N PHE A 199 4.01 -11.08 2.12
CA PHE A 199 3.53 -12.31 2.71
C PHE A 199 2.88 -13.21 1.67
N LEU A 200 3.13 -14.49 1.79
CA LEU A 200 2.33 -15.55 1.19
C LEU A 200 1.81 -16.41 2.35
N GLN A 201 0.52 -16.38 2.58
CA GLN A 201 -0.09 -17.11 3.71
C GLN A 201 -1.15 -18.09 3.24
N MET A 202 -1.31 -19.16 3.98
CA MET A 202 -2.27 -20.22 3.73
C MET A 202 -2.73 -20.82 5.05
N ASP A 203 -4.02 -21.10 5.18
CA ASP A 203 -4.56 -21.82 6.35
C ASP A 203 -3.91 -23.21 6.47
N LYS A 204 -3.72 -23.64 7.71
CA LYS A 204 -3.10 -24.93 8.03
C LYS A 204 -4.12 -26.07 8.00
#